data_2e3105b025344d30ca373dcc230e8cee
#
_entry.id   2e3105b025344d30ca373dcc230e8cee
#
_cell.length_a   1.000
_cell.length_b   1.000
_cell.length_c   1.000
_cell.angle_alpha   90.00
_cell.angle_beta   90.00
_cell.angle_gamma   90.00
#
_symmetry.space_group_name_H-M   'P 1'
#
loop_
_entity.id
_entity.type
_entity.pdbx_description
1 polymer ?
#
loop_
_entity_poly.entity_id
_entity_poly.type
_entity_poly.pdbx_seq_one_letter_code
_entity_poly.pdbx_strand_id
1 'polypeptide(L)'
;MLGSLFLAALLHFTSPVNYDITLAGNFGEPRPHHFHGGIDVKTGGVEGKAILSIADGYVSRVTVGLYGFGNAVYVQHPGGYTSVYCHLKRFSPQIAAAVKRWQYQHQSYSADVRLKATDCPVAEGQVIATSGNTGSSQAPHLHLEIHDTKTWNMLDPLDYLKDYVADKMPPQAHGFMACPVQGEGVFNGGSNKQNFGFSSHHLQREFYAWGKVGFALWANDYMEATYNHYGIRYTQLKVDGREVFWSDVSNIPVDMNRLVNSWGDYAHKLRSNVWYLKSFVEPGNYLPMLHADENRGIINFNEERDYQVVYTISDFANNTSEYSFTVRGRRQALPGQKSVNAMRLMRWDRTNYYNLPGMRLRIPTRQLPDNVELRPLMRRGTYSDVYRFYATSYPLFRGASVSLLCKQHVADPSKLYVVCHLGSPKYLGGVYKDGWVTATIRDLGVDYELAYDDQPPLVNMVSTGEQITIGMVDKHSGLRSYKAFIDDEFVLFEQVPKSQWVRCKLSETPVKKNGKMHRLKFIATDNRQNQRTFEALVKY
;
A
#
# COMPACT_ATOMS: atom_id res chain seq x y z
N MET A 1 7.94 -53.55 5.36
CA MET A 1 7.77 -52.11 5.64
C MET A 1 7.72 -51.39 4.30
N LEU A 2 6.52 -51.11 3.82
CA LEU A 2 6.31 -50.34 2.60
C LEU A 2 6.34 -48.85 3.01
N GLY A 3 7.43 -48.17 2.67
CA GLY A 3 7.52 -46.72 2.80
C GLY A 3 6.65 -46.07 1.75
N SER A 4 5.55 -45.42 2.17
CA SER A 4 4.75 -44.53 1.34
C SER A 4 5.60 -43.31 0.99
N LEU A 5 6.17 -43.28 -0.20
CA LEU A 5 6.60 -42.04 -0.82
C LEU A 5 5.34 -41.24 -1.13
N PHE A 6 4.99 -40.29 -0.26
CA PHE A 6 4.14 -39.18 -0.63
C PHE A 6 4.96 -38.30 -1.59
N LEU A 7 4.80 -38.51 -2.89
CA LEU A 7 5.10 -37.49 -3.88
C LEU A 7 4.16 -36.32 -3.54
N ALA A 8 4.68 -35.27 -2.91
CA ALA A 8 3.98 -34.00 -2.90
C ALA A 8 3.82 -33.59 -4.37
N ALA A 9 2.63 -33.78 -4.92
CA ALA A 9 2.29 -33.23 -6.23
C ALA A 9 2.58 -31.73 -6.12
N LEU A 10 3.49 -31.22 -6.94
CA LEU A 10 3.71 -29.78 -7.10
C LEU A 10 2.34 -29.20 -7.41
N LEU A 11 1.84 -28.33 -6.55
CA LEU A 11 0.57 -27.66 -6.76
C LEU A 11 0.68 -26.89 -8.07
N HIS A 12 -0.13 -27.26 -9.05
CA HIS A 12 -0.25 -26.54 -10.31
C HIS A 12 -1.26 -25.41 -10.12
N PHE A 13 -0.92 -24.19 -10.52
CA PHE A 13 -1.84 -23.07 -10.58
C PHE A 13 -2.23 -22.79 -12.03
N THR A 14 -3.52 -22.61 -12.27
CA THR A 14 -4.07 -22.26 -13.59
C THR A 14 -4.38 -20.77 -13.69
N SER A 15 -4.65 -20.30 -14.91
CA SER A 15 -5.01 -18.89 -15.13
C SER A 15 -6.26 -18.48 -14.32
N PRO A 16 -6.26 -17.29 -13.66
CA PRO A 16 -7.43 -16.76 -12.96
C PRO A 16 -8.52 -16.24 -13.91
N VAL A 17 -8.27 -16.25 -15.23
CA VAL A 17 -9.16 -15.76 -16.28
C VAL A 17 -9.16 -16.71 -17.48
N ASN A 18 -10.19 -16.64 -18.31
CA ASN A 18 -10.34 -17.51 -19.50
C ASN A 18 -9.90 -16.82 -20.80
N TYR A 19 -8.93 -15.93 -20.72
CA TYR A 19 -8.34 -15.20 -21.85
C TYR A 19 -6.86 -14.93 -21.57
N ASP A 20 -6.10 -14.51 -22.58
CA ASP A 20 -4.67 -14.22 -22.44
C ASP A 20 -4.41 -13.12 -21.42
N ILE A 21 -3.52 -13.39 -20.48
CA ILE A 21 -3.18 -12.46 -19.40
C ILE A 21 -2.32 -11.34 -19.95
N THR A 22 -2.79 -10.10 -19.75
CA THR A 22 -1.98 -8.89 -19.87
C THR A 22 -2.02 -8.11 -18.56
N LEU A 23 -0.91 -7.54 -18.14
CA LEU A 23 -0.79 -6.90 -16.84
C LEU A 23 -0.94 -5.38 -16.92
N ALA A 24 -1.51 -4.80 -15.87
CA ALA A 24 -1.48 -3.37 -15.58
C ALA A 24 -0.41 -3.01 -14.53
N GLY A 25 0.00 -3.97 -13.70
CA GLY A 25 1.05 -3.88 -12.68
C GLY A 25 1.53 -5.27 -12.29
N ASN A 26 2.82 -5.40 -11.97
CA ASN A 26 3.43 -6.64 -11.51
C ASN A 26 3.65 -6.65 -9.99
N PHE A 27 4.04 -7.82 -9.46
CA PHE A 27 4.40 -7.99 -8.06
C PHE A 27 5.62 -7.16 -7.66
N GLY A 28 5.62 -6.66 -6.42
CA GLY A 28 6.76 -5.94 -5.86
C GLY A 28 7.01 -4.54 -6.43
N GLU A 29 6.19 -4.08 -7.38
CA GLU A 29 6.27 -2.71 -7.90
C GLU A 29 6.24 -1.69 -6.74
N PRO A 30 7.23 -0.79 -6.63
CA PRO A 30 7.27 0.19 -5.55
C PRO A 30 6.19 1.25 -5.74
N ARG A 31 5.25 1.30 -4.81
CA ARG A 31 4.19 2.32 -4.73
C ARG A 31 4.39 3.18 -3.48
N PRO A 32 3.89 4.42 -3.42
CA PRO A 32 3.97 5.20 -2.20
C PRO A 32 3.40 4.46 -1.00
N HIS A 33 4.25 4.19 0.00
CA HIS A 33 3.92 3.53 1.27
C HIS A 33 3.65 2.02 1.22
N HIS A 34 3.76 1.35 0.08
CA HIS A 34 3.61 -0.11 -0.01
C HIS A 34 4.26 -0.66 -1.29
N PHE A 35 4.57 -1.96 -1.28
CA PHE A 35 4.80 -2.71 -2.50
C PHE A 35 3.47 -3.14 -3.10
N HIS A 36 3.41 -3.31 -4.39
CA HIS A 36 2.29 -4.00 -5.01
C HIS A 36 2.33 -5.48 -4.61
N GLY A 37 1.30 -5.95 -3.89
CA GLY A 37 1.29 -7.28 -3.25
C GLY A 37 0.90 -8.43 -4.16
N GLY A 38 0.60 -8.16 -5.44
CA GLY A 38 0.14 -9.15 -6.41
C GLY A 38 0.37 -8.71 -7.84
N ILE A 39 -0.47 -9.19 -8.74
CA ILE A 39 -0.53 -8.76 -10.13
C ILE A 39 -1.88 -8.14 -10.46
N ASP A 40 -1.88 -7.10 -11.29
CA ASP A 40 -3.09 -6.46 -11.80
C ASP A 40 -3.39 -6.97 -13.22
N VAL A 41 -4.30 -7.93 -13.35
CA VAL A 41 -4.71 -8.52 -14.63
C VAL A 41 -5.74 -7.62 -15.31
N LYS A 42 -5.43 -7.16 -16.52
CA LYS A 42 -6.33 -6.30 -17.31
C LYS A 42 -7.60 -7.04 -17.71
N THR A 43 -8.72 -6.33 -17.66
CA THR A 43 -10.03 -6.85 -18.08
C THR A 43 -10.56 -6.14 -19.34
N GLY A 44 -9.66 -5.46 -20.07
CA GLY A 44 -10.04 -4.66 -21.24
C GLY A 44 -10.84 -3.40 -20.90
N GLY A 45 -10.66 -2.86 -19.66
CA GLY A 45 -11.38 -1.67 -19.19
C GLY A 45 -12.85 -1.91 -18.83
N VAL A 46 -13.30 -3.16 -18.78
CA VAL A 46 -14.69 -3.53 -18.50
C VAL A 46 -14.80 -4.39 -17.23
N GLU A 47 -15.94 -4.28 -16.57
CA GLU A 47 -16.32 -5.15 -15.46
C GLU A 47 -17.14 -6.35 -15.94
N GLY A 48 -17.20 -7.41 -15.12
CA GLY A 48 -18.09 -8.55 -15.32
C GLY A 48 -17.46 -9.75 -16.01
N LYS A 49 -16.15 -9.75 -16.28
CA LYS A 49 -15.44 -10.93 -16.78
C LYS A 49 -15.35 -12.00 -15.68
N ALA A 50 -15.46 -13.28 -16.06
CA ALA A 50 -15.35 -14.40 -15.15
C ALA A 50 -13.98 -14.43 -14.46
N ILE A 51 -13.98 -14.64 -13.15
CA ILE A 51 -12.80 -14.85 -12.32
C ILE A 51 -12.83 -16.28 -11.82
N LEU A 52 -11.72 -16.99 -12.04
CA LEU A 52 -11.57 -18.43 -11.81
C LEU A 52 -10.68 -18.70 -10.61
N SER A 53 -10.96 -19.77 -9.87
CA SER A 53 -10.01 -20.28 -8.86
C SER A 53 -8.77 -20.83 -9.56
N ILE A 54 -7.59 -20.39 -9.14
CA ILE A 54 -6.31 -20.81 -9.76
C ILE A 54 -5.92 -22.25 -9.42
N ALA A 55 -6.55 -22.88 -8.42
CA ALA A 55 -6.34 -24.28 -8.05
C ALA A 55 -7.52 -24.77 -7.21
N ASP A 56 -7.56 -26.08 -6.94
CA ASP A 56 -8.47 -26.69 -5.97
C ASP A 56 -8.28 -26.07 -4.58
N GLY A 57 -9.35 -26.02 -3.80
CA GLY A 57 -9.30 -25.48 -2.43
C GLY A 57 -10.67 -25.20 -1.85
N TYR A 58 -10.73 -24.21 -0.99
CA TYR A 58 -11.99 -23.70 -0.43
C TYR A 58 -11.92 -22.22 -0.15
N VAL A 59 -13.04 -21.54 -0.28
CA VAL A 59 -13.17 -20.13 0.13
C VAL A 59 -13.09 -20.05 1.64
N SER A 60 -11.98 -19.56 2.16
CA SER A 60 -11.71 -19.43 3.60
C SER A 60 -12.20 -18.11 4.18
N ARG A 61 -12.26 -17.06 3.35
CA ARG A 61 -12.71 -15.73 3.76
C ARG A 61 -13.28 -14.95 2.59
N VAL A 62 -14.29 -14.10 2.85
CA VAL A 62 -14.81 -13.13 1.89
C VAL A 62 -14.93 -11.79 2.57
N THR A 63 -14.46 -10.73 1.93
CA THR A 63 -14.62 -9.37 2.45
C THR A 63 -15.42 -8.50 1.50
N VAL A 64 -16.25 -7.62 2.07
CA VAL A 64 -16.95 -6.54 1.38
C VAL A 64 -16.59 -5.24 2.08
N GLY A 65 -15.97 -4.32 1.36
CA GLY A 65 -15.49 -3.07 1.95
C GLY A 65 -15.59 -1.87 1.01
N LEU A 66 -15.61 -0.68 1.61
CA LEU A 66 -15.68 0.59 0.88
C LEU A 66 -14.32 0.97 0.25
N TYR A 67 -13.22 0.53 0.85
CA TYR A 67 -11.84 0.90 0.52
C TYR A 67 -10.95 -0.35 0.41
N GLY A 68 -9.69 -0.16 0.09
CA GLY A 68 -8.70 -1.23 -0.02
C GLY A 68 -9.09 -2.21 -1.13
N PHE A 69 -9.16 -3.49 -0.81
CA PHE A 69 -9.51 -4.56 -1.75
C PHE A 69 -10.96 -4.54 -2.25
N GLY A 70 -11.84 -3.74 -1.60
CA GLY A 70 -13.25 -3.73 -1.94
C GLY A 70 -13.91 -5.09 -1.65
N ASN A 71 -14.52 -5.68 -2.67
CA ASN A 71 -15.02 -7.05 -2.62
C ASN A 71 -13.87 -8.00 -2.92
N ALA A 72 -13.53 -8.89 -1.99
CA ALA A 72 -12.45 -9.85 -2.17
C ALA A 72 -12.82 -11.26 -1.70
N VAL A 73 -12.29 -12.26 -2.42
CA VAL A 73 -12.40 -13.69 -2.09
C VAL A 73 -11.02 -14.22 -1.79
N TYR A 74 -10.90 -14.98 -0.72
CA TYR A 74 -9.68 -15.66 -0.29
C TYR A 74 -9.91 -17.17 -0.43
N VAL A 75 -9.11 -17.82 -1.25
CA VAL A 75 -9.17 -19.27 -1.44
C VAL A 75 -7.92 -19.91 -0.85
N GLN A 76 -8.11 -20.77 0.14
CA GLN A 76 -7.03 -21.57 0.71
C GLN A 76 -6.86 -22.85 -0.09
N HIS A 77 -5.64 -23.09 -0.56
CA HIS A 77 -5.26 -24.23 -1.38
C HIS A 77 -4.48 -25.29 -0.58
N PRO A 78 -4.40 -26.53 -1.06
CA PRO A 78 -3.42 -27.49 -0.59
C PRO A 78 -2.00 -26.95 -0.70
N GLY A 79 -1.05 -27.49 0.03
CA GLY A 79 0.35 -27.05 -0.02
C GLY A 79 0.65 -25.76 0.75
N GLY A 80 -0.33 -25.15 1.42
CA GLY A 80 -0.11 -23.99 2.29
C GLY A 80 -0.13 -22.63 1.60
N TYR A 81 -0.84 -22.51 0.49
CA TYR A 81 -1.04 -21.25 -0.25
C TYR A 81 -2.45 -20.70 -0.06
N THR A 82 -2.57 -19.37 -0.11
CA THR A 82 -3.86 -18.67 -0.16
C THR A 82 -3.83 -17.67 -1.31
N SER A 83 -4.75 -17.81 -2.26
CA SER A 83 -4.97 -16.80 -3.30
C SER A 83 -6.03 -15.78 -2.87
N VAL A 84 -5.82 -14.52 -3.24
CA VAL A 84 -6.72 -13.41 -2.91
C VAL A 84 -7.11 -12.67 -4.19
N TYR A 85 -8.41 -12.67 -4.48
CA TYR A 85 -9.00 -12.04 -5.67
C TYR A 85 -9.72 -10.78 -5.25
N CYS A 86 -9.31 -9.62 -5.75
CA CYS A 86 -9.78 -8.31 -5.26
C CYS A 86 -10.53 -7.51 -6.33
N HIS A 87 -11.13 -6.40 -5.88
CA HIS A 87 -11.87 -5.44 -6.68
C HIS A 87 -13.09 -6.02 -7.41
N LEU A 88 -13.62 -7.13 -6.92
CA LEU A 88 -14.68 -7.92 -7.56
C LEU A 88 -16.00 -7.15 -7.63
N LYS A 89 -16.78 -7.41 -8.70
CA LYS A 89 -18.13 -6.85 -8.89
C LYS A 89 -19.18 -7.69 -8.19
N ARG A 90 -19.16 -9.00 -8.43
CA ARG A 90 -20.11 -9.97 -7.88
C ARG A 90 -19.41 -11.27 -7.53
N PHE A 91 -19.89 -11.93 -6.53
CA PHE A 91 -19.47 -13.28 -6.15
C PHE A 91 -20.30 -14.34 -6.88
N SER A 92 -19.82 -15.57 -6.96
CA SER A 92 -20.63 -16.72 -7.39
C SER A 92 -21.83 -16.91 -6.44
N PRO A 93 -22.91 -17.57 -6.90
CA PRO A 93 -24.14 -17.67 -6.10
C PRO A 93 -23.94 -18.22 -4.68
N GLN A 94 -23.10 -19.25 -4.53
CA GLN A 94 -22.80 -19.85 -3.23
C GLN A 94 -22.09 -18.85 -2.28
N ILE A 95 -21.09 -18.17 -2.77
CA ILE A 95 -20.32 -17.17 -2.01
C ILE A 95 -21.23 -15.97 -1.67
N ALA A 96 -22.01 -15.49 -2.65
CA ALA A 96 -22.94 -14.37 -2.47
C ALA A 96 -23.99 -14.67 -1.40
N ALA A 97 -24.52 -15.90 -1.35
CA ALA A 97 -25.48 -16.32 -0.34
C ALA A 97 -24.88 -16.30 1.09
N ALA A 98 -23.63 -16.75 1.25
CA ALA A 98 -22.92 -16.70 2.53
C ALA A 98 -22.69 -15.25 2.99
N VAL A 99 -22.25 -14.37 2.09
CA VAL A 99 -22.04 -12.94 2.36
C VAL A 99 -23.36 -12.26 2.74
N LYS A 100 -24.42 -12.46 1.94
CA LYS A 100 -25.75 -11.86 2.20
C LYS A 100 -26.31 -12.29 3.55
N ARG A 101 -26.20 -13.59 3.89
CA ARG A 101 -26.62 -14.10 5.21
C ARG A 101 -25.89 -13.38 6.34
N TRP A 102 -24.57 -13.23 6.24
CA TRP A 102 -23.76 -12.52 7.23
C TRP A 102 -24.18 -11.05 7.35
N GLN A 103 -24.36 -10.36 6.22
CA GLN A 103 -24.76 -8.95 6.17
C GLN A 103 -26.11 -8.70 6.85
N TYR A 104 -27.09 -9.57 6.60
CA TYR A 104 -28.40 -9.48 7.26
C TYR A 104 -28.32 -9.79 8.76
N GLN A 105 -27.57 -10.82 9.17
CA GLN A 105 -27.35 -11.15 10.58
C GLN A 105 -26.69 -10.02 11.37
N HIS A 106 -25.75 -9.31 10.74
CA HIS A 106 -24.99 -8.23 11.38
C HIS A 106 -25.52 -6.82 11.05
N GLN A 107 -26.56 -6.73 10.23
CA GLN A 107 -27.13 -5.46 9.76
C GLN A 107 -26.06 -4.49 9.25
N SER A 108 -25.20 -4.94 8.33
CA SER A 108 -24.05 -4.21 7.83
C SER A 108 -23.83 -4.47 6.34
N TYR A 109 -23.50 -3.42 5.58
CA TYR A 109 -23.01 -3.60 4.22
C TYR A 109 -21.60 -4.21 4.21
N SER A 110 -20.68 -3.63 5.00
CA SER A 110 -19.31 -4.17 5.10
C SER A 110 -19.33 -5.52 5.79
N ALA A 111 -18.63 -6.49 5.23
CA ALA A 111 -18.60 -7.86 5.72
C ALA A 111 -17.16 -8.41 5.78
N ASP A 112 -16.90 -9.27 6.77
CA ASP A 112 -15.71 -10.11 6.88
C ASP A 112 -16.18 -11.52 7.30
N VAL A 113 -16.42 -12.33 6.28
CA VAL A 113 -17.04 -13.66 6.43
C VAL A 113 -15.92 -14.71 6.42
N ARG A 114 -15.83 -15.50 7.48
CA ARG A 114 -14.92 -16.65 7.55
C ARG A 114 -15.70 -17.93 7.36
N LEU A 115 -15.19 -18.80 6.49
CA LEU A 115 -15.83 -20.06 6.10
C LEU A 115 -14.90 -21.23 6.46
N LYS A 116 -15.52 -22.39 6.71
CA LYS A 116 -14.81 -23.66 6.92
C LYS A 116 -14.59 -24.36 5.56
N ALA A 117 -13.68 -25.29 5.52
CA ALA A 117 -13.38 -26.06 4.29
C ALA A 117 -14.61 -26.74 3.68
N THR A 118 -15.58 -27.15 4.52
CA THR A 118 -16.83 -27.79 4.09
C THR A 118 -17.89 -26.83 3.57
N ASP A 119 -17.78 -25.53 3.87
CA ASP A 119 -18.85 -24.54 3.59
C ASP A 119 -18.85 -24.10 2.12
N CYS A 120 -17.65 -23.96 1.53
CA CYS A 120 -17.52 -23.49 0.14
C CYS A 120 -16.26 -24.08 -0.52
N PRO A 121 -16.23 -25.40 -0.83
CA PRO A 121 -15.16 -25.98 -1.64
C PRO A 121 -15.22 -25.40 -3.06
N VAL A 122 -14.07 -25.28 -3.70
CA VAL A 122 -13.92 -24.82 -5.08
C VAL A 122 -12.91 -25.68 -5.81
N ALA A 123 -13.21 -25.95 -7.08
CA ALA A 123 -12.29 -26.66 -7.98
C ALA A 123 -11.42 -25.66 -8.76
N GLU A 124 -10.27 -26.13 -9.23
CA GLU A 124 -9.46 -25.42 -10.21
C GLU A 124 -10.30 -25.02 -11.43
N GLY A 125 -10.15 -23.80 -11.92
CA GLY A 125 -10.91 -23.26 -13.05
C GLY A 125 -12.38 -22.95 -12.77
N GLN A 126 -12.89 -23.20 -11.56
CA GLN A 126 -14.27 -22.86 -11.20
C GLN A 126 -14.45 -21.34 -11.10
N VAL A 127 -15.55 -20.83 -11.67
CA VAL A 127 -15.92 -19.41 -11.54
C VAL A 127 -16.32 -19.10 -10.11
N ILE A 128 -15.56 -18.22 -9.44
CA ILE A 128 -15.80 -17.78 -8.06
C ILE A 128 -16.38 -16.38 -7.96
N ALA A 129 -16.16 -15.54 -8.99
CA ALA A 129 -16.62 -14.16 -9.00
C ALA A 129 -16.64 -13.58 -10.43
N THR A 130 -16.98 -12.31 -10.53
CA THR A 130 -16.76 -11.48 -11.72
C THR A 130 -15.90 -10.26 -11.41
N SER A 131 -15.07 -9.86 -12.37
CA SER A 131 -14.22 -8.67 -12.27
C SER A 131 -15.02 -7.40 -12.06
N GLY A 132 -14.44 -6.45 -11.36
CA GLY A 132 -15.09 -5.18 -11.03
C GLY A 132 -14.11 -4.03 -10.87
N ASN A 133 -14.54 -3.03 -10.09
CA ASN A 133 -13.77 -1.82 -9.76
C ASN A 133 -14.09 -1.34 -8.34
N THR A 134 -14.36 -2.26 -7.40
CA THR A 134 -14.68 -1.94 -6.01
C THR A 134 -13.43 -1.59 -5.20
N GLY A 135 -13.60 -0.95 -4.04
CA GLY A 135 -12.49 -0.56 -3.16
C GLY A 135 -11.62 0.56 -3.75
N SER A 136 -10.31 0.49 -3.55
CA SER A 136 -9.36 1.56 -3.93
C SER A 136 -8.80 1.42 -5.35
N SER A 137 -9.43 0.63 -6.22
CA SER A 137 -9.07 0.49 -7.64
C SER A 137 -9.25 1.80 -8.42
N GLN A 138 -8.45 2.06 -9.45
CA GLN A 138 -8.58 3.22 -10.34
C GLN A 138 -9.38 2.92 -11.61
N ALA A 139 -9.34 1.68 -12.10
CA ALA A 139 -10.03 1.21 -13.30
C ALA A 139 -10.37 -0.28 -13.16
N PRO A 140 -11.31 -0.83 -13.96
CA PRO A 140 -11.65 -2.25 -13.92
C PRO A 140 -10.44 -3.15 -14.19
N HIS A 141 -10.11 -4.03 -13.25
CA HIS A 141 -9.08 -5.07 -13.35
C HIS A 141 -9.32 -6.16 -12.29
N LEU A 142 -8.60 -7.27 -12.38
CA LEU A 142 -8.44 -8.21 -11.28
C LEU A 142 -7.10 -7.96 -10.60
N HIS A 143 -7.10 -7.65 -9.32
CA HIS A 143 -5.90 -7.74 -8.50
C HIS A 143 -5.84 -9.12 -7.85
N LEU A 144 -4.78 -9.89 -8.15
CA LEU A 144 -4.56 -11.24 -7.64
C LEU A 144 -3.29 -11.28 -6.79
N GLU A 145 -3.42 -11.73 -5.54
CA GLU A 145 -2.29 -12.02 -4.66
C GLU A 145 -2.18 -13.53 -4.40
N ILE A 146 -0.97 -14.02 -4.17
CA ILE A 146 -0.68 -15.34 -3.60
C ILE A 146 0.08 -15.14 -2.30
N HIS A 147 -0.39 -15.78 -1.23
CA HIS A 147 0.22 -15.71 0.09
C HIS A 147 0.66 -17.09 0.57
N ASP A 148 1.78 -17.15 1.28
CA ASP A 148 2.04 -18.27 2.18
C ASP A 148 1.03 -18.23 3.33
N THR A 149 0.22 -19.28 3.46
CA THR A 149 -0.90 -19.28 4.44
C THR A 149 -0.44 -19.16 5.90
N LYS A 150 0.76 -19.65 6.22
CA LYS A 150 1.28 -19.68 7.59
C LYS A 150 1.92 -18.36 8.01
N THR A 151 2.76 -17.78 7.15
CA THR A 151 3.49 -16.55 7.45
C THR A 151 2.73 -15.31 7.01
N TRP A 152 1.78 -15.48 6.10
CA TRP A 152 1.04 -14.43 5.40
C TRP A 152 1.92 -13.51 4.55
N ASN A 153 3.13 -13.97 4.19
CA ASN A 153 3.96 -13.27 3.24
C ASN A 153 3.30 -13.26 1.86
N MET A 154 3.40 -12.15 1.16
CA MET A 154 3.03 -12.01 -0.25
C MET A 154 4.11 -12.69 -1.09
N LEU A 155 3.70 -13.56 -1.99
CA LEU A 155 4.56 -14.29 -2.95
C LEU A 155 4.29 -13.78 -4.36
N ASP A 156 5.32 -13.74 -5.21
CA ASP A 156 5.14 -13.30 -6.59
C ASP A 156 4.23 -14.27 -7.36
N PRO A 157 3.03 -13.86 -7.80
CA PRO A 157 2.15 -14.73 -8.56
C PRO A 157 2.76 -15.20 -9.90
N LEU A 158 3.72 -14.44 -10.47
CA LEU A 158 4.36 -14.80 -11.73
C LEU A 158 5.30 -16.03 -11.60
N ASP A 159 5.79 -16.34 -10.40
CA ASP A 159 6.53 -17.61 -10.17
C ASP A 159 5.65 -18.84 -10.42
N TYR A 160 4.32 -18.69 -10.29
CA TYR A 160 3.32 -19.77 -10.40
C TYR A 160 2.53 -19.70 -11.71
N LEU A 161 2.40 -18.50 -12.31
CA LEU A 161 1.56 -18.24 -13.48
C LEU A 161 2.38 -17.83 -14.72
N LYS A 162 3.70 -18.02 -14.71
CA LYS A 162 4.59 -17.62 -15.79
C LYS A 162 4.21 -18.18 -17.17
N ASP A 163 3.63 -19.37 -17.21
CA ASP A 163 3.24 -20.02 -18.47
C ASP A 163 2.02 -19.35 -19.14
N TYR A 164 1.31 -18.47 -18.41
CA TYR A 164 0.15 -17.70 -18.88
C TYR A 164 0.48 -16.24 -19.18
N VAL A 165 1.72 -15.78 -18.93
CA VAL A 165 2.15 -14.39 -19.15
C VAL A 165 3.38 -14.40 -20.06
N ALA A 166 3.19 -13.95 -21.30
CA ALA A 166 4.29 -13.86 -22.26
C ALA A 166 5.15 -12.61 -21.96
N ASP A 167 6.46 -12.83 -21.81
CA ASP A 167 7.44 -11.77 -21.65
C ASP A 167 8.80 -12.21 -22.19
N LYS A 168 9.32 -11.43 -23.16
CA LYS A 168 10.63 -11.62 -23.78
C LYS A 168 11.44 -10.31 -23.80
N MET A 169 10.90 -9.26 -23.18
CA MET A 169 11.53 -7.94 -23.18
C MET A 169 12.42 -7.80 -21.95
N PRO A 170 13.74 -7.62 -22.11
CA PRO A 170 14.59 -7.40 -20.95
C PRO A 170 14.31 -6.04 -20.30
N PRO A 171 14.41 -5.94 -18.96
CA PRO A 171 14.23 -4.70 -18.23
C PRO A 171 15.25 -3.64 -18.64
N GLN A 172 14.89 -2.37 -18.49
CA GLN A 172 15.71 -1.23 -18.90
C GLN A 172 16.04 -0.33 -17.71
N ALA A 173 17.33 -0.03 -17.55
CA ALA A 173 17.77 1.02 -16.63
C ALA A 173 17.78 2.38 -17.35
N HIS A 174 17.14 3.35 -16.74
CA HIS A 174 17.04 4.72 -17.26
C HIS A 174 18.12 5.64 -16.68
N GLY A 175 18.58 5.34 -15.46
CA GLY A 175 19.62 6.14 -14.83
C GLY A 175 20.01 5.62 -13.45
N PHE A 176 21.12 6.15 -12.95
CA PHE A 176 21.56 5.91 -11.59
C PHE A 176 21.65 7.22 -10.79
N MET A 177 21.59 7.09 -9.48
CA MET A 177 21.80 8.19 -8.53
C MET A 177 23.02 7.87 -7.67
N ALA A 178 24.00 8.78 -7.63
CA ALA A 178 25.08 8.73 -6.66
C ALA A 178 24.62 9.41 -5.36
N CYS A 179 24.85 8.73 -4.24
CA CYS A 179 24.42 9.13 -2.89
C CYS A 179 25.65 9.24 -1.97
N PRO A 180 26.41 10.34 -2.00
CA PRO A 180 27.52 10.53 -1.06
C PRO A 180 27.03 10.49 0.40
N VAL A 181 27.76 9.75 1.25
CA VAL A 181 27.47 9.73 2.68
C VAL A 181 27.85 11.08 3.27
N GLN A 182 26.92 11.68 4.02
CA GLN A 182 27.09 13.03 4.54
C GLN A 182 28.33 13.15 5.42
N GLY A 183 29.26 14.08 5.07
CA GLY A 183 30.52 14.32 5.76
C GLY A 183 31.61 13.28 5.47
N GLU A 184 31.32 12.18 4.77
CA GLU A 184 32.24 11.08 4.52
C GLU A 184 32.47 10.78 3.03
N GLY A 185 31.73 11.43 2.12
CA GLY A 185 31.83 11.16 0.68
C GLY A 185 31.51 12.36 -0.20
N VAL A 186 32.09 12.35 -1.40
CA VAL A 186 31.81 13.30 -2.49
C VAL A 186 31.73 12.56 -3.81
N PHE A 187 30.89 13.07 -4.72
CA PHE A 187 30.77 12.56 -6.09
C PHE A 187 30.74 13.75 -7.05
N ASN A 188 31.58 13.74 -8.09
CA ASN A 188 31.78 14.86 -9.04
C ASN A 188 31.88 16.22 -8.32
N GLY A 189 32.67 16.30 -7.23
CA GLY A 189 32.88 17.50 -6.45
C GLY A 189 31.73 17.92 -5.52
N GLY A 190 30.60 17.19 -5.51
CA GLY A 190 29.43 17.50 -4.69
C GLY A 190 29.18 16.49 -3.58
N SER A 191 28.61 16.96 -2.46
CA SER A 191 28.19 16.13 -1.32
C SER A 191 26.70 15.82 -1.29
N ASN A 192 25.93 16.33 -2.25
CA ASN A 192 24.50 16.04 -2.40
C ASN A 192 24.29 14.88 -3.36
N LYS A 193 23.11 14.26 -3.31
CA LYS A 193 22.69 13.26 -4.29
C LYS A 193 22.68 13.85 -5.70
N GLN A 194 23.18 13.08 -6.67
CA GLN A 194 23.25 13.46 -8.07
C GLN A 194 22.75 12.31 -8.93
N ASN A 195 21.91 12.58 -9.92
CA ASN A 195 21.35 11.58 -10.82
C ASN A 195 21.87 11.75 -12.25
N PHE A 196 22.06 10.62 -12.94
CA PHE A 196 22.64 10.53 -14.29
C PHE A 196 21.83 9.52 -15.11
N GLY A 197 21.50 9.89 -16.36
CA GLY A 197 20.80 9.00 -17.30
C GLY A 197 21.75 7.99 -17.94
N PHE A 198 21.25 6.79 -18.24
CA PHE A 198 21.91 5.83 -19.12
C PHE A 198 21.57 6.16 -20.57
N SER A 199 22.55 6.66 -21.33
CA SER A 199 22.43 6.88 -22.77
C SER A 199 22.79 5.62 -23.59
N SER A 200 23.42 4.64 -22.96
CA SER A 200 23.82 3.34 -23.50
C SER A 200 24.05 2.36 -22.35
N HIS A 201 24.18 1.08 -22.65
CA HIS A 201 24.48 0.03 -21.67
C HIS A 201 25.86 0.23 -21.00
N HIS A 202 26.79 0.89 -21.68
CA HIS A 202 28.06 1.28 -21.11
C HIS A 202 28.27 2.78 -21.28
N LEU A 203 28.32 3.53 -20.15
CA LEU A 203 28.57 4.97 -20.20
C LEU A 203 30.06 5.27 -20.38
N GLN A 204 30.39 5.95 -21.47
CA GLN A 204 31.77 6.41 -21.78
C GLN A 204 32.19 7.62 -20.91
N ARG A 205 31.24 8.28 -20.25
CA ARG A 205 31.49 9.43 -19.38
C ARG A 205 32.23 9.00 -18.12
N GLU A 206 33.30 9.71 -17.76
CA GLU A 206 34.01 9.53 -16.50
C GLU A 206 33.26 10.22 -15.36
N PHE A 207 33.26 9.55 -14.21
CA PHE A 207 32.76 10.05 -12.93
C PHE A 207 33.90 10.05 -11.92
N TYR A 208 33.85 10.96 -10.95
CA TYR A 208 34.86 11.08 -9.90
C TYR A 208 34.26 10.94 -8.53
N ALA A 209 34.89 10.19 -7.64
CA ALA A 209 34.44 10.04 -6.26
C ALA A 209 35.63 10.02 -5.29
N TRP A 210 35.34 10.42 -4.04
CA TRP A 210 36.25 10.23 -2.92
C TRP A 210 35.45 9.96 -1.63
N GLY A 211 35.92 8.99 -0.81
CA GLY A 211 35.21 8.56 0.38
C GLY A 211 33.97 7.70 0.08
N LYS A 212 32.99 7.71 0.97
CA LYS A 212 31.86 6.78 0.97
C LYS A 212 30.70 7.25 0.09
N VAL A 213 30.32 6.44 -0.90
CA VAL A 213 29.20 6.73 -1.82
C VAL A 213 28.36 5.47 -2.01
N GLY A 214 27.04 5.58 -1.83
CA GLY A 214 26.07 4.57 -2.27
C GLY A 214 25.52 4.90 -3.64
N PHE A 215 24.94 3.91 -4.31
CA PHE A 215 24.22 4.10 -5.58
C PHE A 215 22.77 3.68 -5.47
N ALA A 216 21.92 4.26 -6.33
CA ALA A 216 20.53 3.84 -6.50
C ALA A 216 20.20 3.79 -7.99
N LEU A 217 19.33 2.88 -8.39
CA LEU A 217 18.98 2.61 -9.77
C LEU A 217 17.54 3.03 -10.07
N TRP A 218 17.31 3.69 -11.19
CA TRP A 218 16.02 3.87 -11.83
C TRP A 218 15.91 2.94 -13.02
N ALA A 219 15.08 1.92 -12.90
CA ALA A 219 14.86 0.94 -13.95
C ALA A 219 13.38 0.52 -13.96
N ASN A 220 12.91 0.08 -15.10
CA ASN A 220 11.60 -0.50 -15.31
C ASN A 220 11.70 -1.74 -16.17
N ASP A 221 10.75 -2.63 -15.96
CA ASP A 221 10.49 -3.74 -16.84
C ASP A 221 9.36 -3.41 -17.82
N TYR A 222 9.24 -4.15 -18.93
CA TYR A 222 8.32 -3.95 -20.04
C TYR A 222 7.86 -5.30 -20.59
N MET A 223 6.66 -5.34 -21.17
CA MET A 223 6.10 -6.53 -21.82
C MET A 223 5.52 -6.17 -23.18
N GLU A 224 5.60 -7.09 -24.17
CA GLU A 224 5.19 -6.83 -25.57
C GLU A 224 3.73 -6.42 -25.74
N ALA A 225 2.84 -6.97 -24.94
CA ALA A 225 1.39 -6.80 -25.07
C ALA A 225 0.84 -5.49 -24.47
N THR A 226 1.72 -4.61 -23.93
CA THR A 226 1.26 -3.46 -23.13
C THR A 226 2.29 -2.34 -23.09
N TYR A 227 1.83 -1.10 -22.89
CA TYR A 227 2.69 0.08 -22.67
C TYR A 227 2.94 0.37 -21.19
N ASN A 228 2.60 -0.54 -20.29
CA ASN A 228 2.82 -0.36 -18.87
C ASN A 228 4.31 -0.49 -18.51
N HIS A 229 4.70 0.18 -17.42
CA HIS A 229 6.00 0.04 -16.81
C HIS A 229 5.85 -0.82 -15.55
N TYR A 230 6.75 -1.78 -15.36
CA TYR A 230 6.71 -2.73 -14.26
C TYR A 230 7.91 -2.57 -13.34
N GLY A 231 7.81 -3.11 -12.13
CA GLY A 231 8.93 -3.23 -11.20
C GLY A 231 9.93 -4.29 -11.65
N ILE A 232 11.19 -4.09 -11.27
CA ILE A 232 12.28 -5.04 -11.53
C ILE A 232 12.20 -6.18 -10.49
N ARG A 233 12.36 -7.43 -10.92
CA ARG A 233 12.41 -8.59 -10.04
C ARG A 233 13.75 -8.70 -9.32
N TYR A 234 14.85 -8.69 -10.07
CA TYR A 234 16.19 -8.89 -9.55
C TYR A 234 17.10 -7.71 -9.91
N THR A 235 17.90 -7.26 -8.96
CA THR A 235 18.93 -6.24 -9.17
C THR A 235 20.22 -6.68 -8.48
N GLN A 236 21.34 -6.61 -9.20
CA GLN A 236 22.67 -6.84 -8.65
C GLN A 236 23.57 -5.65 -8.96
N LEU A 237 24.39 -5.25 -8.00
CA LEU A 237 25.47 -4.27 -8.16
C LEU A 237 26.81 -4.92 -7.86
N LYS A 238 27.72 -4.87 -8.84
CA LYS A 238 29.12 -5.26 -8.67
C LYS A 238 30.04 -4.06 -8.82
N VAL A 239 31.13 -4.06 -8.05
CA VAL A 239 32.24 -3.11 -8.19
C VAL A 239 33.54 -3.91 -8.33
N ASP A 240 34.27 -3.69 -9.42
CA ASP A 240 35.49 -4.46 -9.77
C ASP A 240 35.26 -5.99 -9.74
N GLY A 241 34.08 -6.42 -10.22
CA GLY A 241 33.67 -7.83 -10.24
C GLY A 241 33.17 -8.39 -8.88
N ARG A 242 33.35 -7.67 -7.76
CA ARG A 242 32.84 -8.07 -6.44
C ARG A 242 31.40 -7.62 -6.28
N GLU A 243 30.52 -8.52 -5.87
CA GLU A 243 29.14 -8.20 -5.49
C GLU A 243 29.11 -7.37 -4.20
N VAL A 244 28.44 -6.20 -4.25
CA VAL A 244 28.28 -5.31 -3.11
C VAL A 244 26.82 -5.21 -2.65
N PHE A 245 25.87 -5.51 -3.57
CA PHE A 245 24.44 -5.51 -3.30
C PHE A 245 23.68 -6.40 -4.28
N TRP A 246 22.62 -7.06 -3.79
CA TRP A 246 21.59 -7.64 -4.66
C TRP A 246 20.22 -7.66 -3.95
N SER A 247 19.17 -7.73 -4.75
CA SER A 247 17.80 -7.88 -4.27
C SER A 247 17.00 -8.84 -5.16
N ASP A 248 16.11 -9.62 -4.56
CA ASP A 248 15.14 -10.47 -5.25
C ASP A 248 13.74 -10.25 -4.67
N VAL A 249 12.89 -9.61 -5.45
CA VAL A 249 11.54 -9.17 -5.04
C VAL A 249 10.54 -10.28 -5.35
N SER A 250 10.64 -11.42 -4.66
CA SER A 250 9.79 -12.60 -4.83
C SER A 250 8.89 -12.90 -3.64
N ASN A 251 9.29 -12.43 -2.46
CA ASN A 251 8.63 -12.73 -1.20
C ASN A 251 8.71 -11.50 -0.28
N ILE A 252 7.55 -10.93 0.04
CA ILE A 252 7.45 -9.68 0.82
C ILE A 252 6.60 -9.93 2.08
N PRO A 253 7.17 -9.78 3.29
CA PRO A 253 6.39 -9.80 4.52
C PRO A 253 5.40 -8.63 4.55
N VAL A 254 4.11 -8.90 4.75
CA VAL A 254 3.04 -7.87 4.75
C VAL A 254 3.31 -6.75 5.76
N ASP A 255 3.85 -7.09 6.92
CA ASP A 255 4.12 -6.13 7.98
C ASP A 255 5.33 -5.23 7.72
N MET A 256 6.15 -5.56 6.70
CA MET A 256 7.31 -4.77 6.24
C MET A 256 7.02 -3.93 4.99
N ASN A 257 5.79 -3.96 4.51
CA ASN A 257 5.37 -3.36 3.25
C ASN A 257 5.76 -1.86 3.11
N ARG A 258 5.71 -1.10 4.21
CA ARG A 258 6.08 0.33 4.21
C ARG A 258 7.59 0.61 4.16
N LEU A 259 8.44 -0.39 4.32
CA LEU A 259 9.89 -0.22 4.20
C LEU A 259 10.33 0.09 2.75
N VAL A 260 9.43 -0.05 1.78
CA VAL A 260 9.62 0.45 0.40
C VAL A 260 10.04 1.93 0.38
N ASN A 261 9.52 2.76 1.30
CA ASN A 261 9.88 4.18 1.38
C ASN A 261 11.33 4.44 1.83
N SER A 262 11.97 3.44 2.45
CA SER A 262 13.40 3.46 2.76
C SER A 262 14.22 2.88 1.61
N TRP A 263 13.79 1.77 1.01
CA TRP A 263 14.49 1.21 -0.14
C TRP A 263 14.50 2.17 -1.33
N GLY A 264 13.36 2.78 -1.68
CA GLY A 264 13.31 3.85 -2.67
C GLY A 264 13.72 5.22 -2.10
N ASP A 265 14.26 6.11 -2.94
CA ASP A 265 14.41 7.51 -2.58
C ASP A 265 13.06 8.22 -2.62
N TYR A 266 12.34 8.17 -1.49
CA TYR A 266 11.00 8.70 -1.40
C TYR A 266 10.93 10.22 -1.61
N ALA A 267 11.94 10.96 -1.16
CA ALA A 267 11.99 12.40 -1.37
C ALA A 267 12.17 12.75 -2.87
N HIS A 268 12.93 11.95 -3.61
CA HIS A 268 13.04 12.11 -5.06
C HIS A 268 11.72 11.76 -5.76
N LYS A 269 11.09 10.63 -5.38
CA LYS A 269 9.78 10.21 -5.90
C LYS A 269 8.72 11.31 -5.79
N LEU A 270 8.66 12.00 -4.65
CA LEU A 270 7.68 13.09 -4.46
C LEU A 270 7.90 14.28 -5.39
N ARG A 271 9.16 14.57 -5.76
CA ARG A 271 9.50 15.72 -6.63
C ARG A 271 9.40 15.42 -8.12
N SER A 272 9.78 14.22 -8.52
CA SER A 272 9.97 13.87 -9.94
C SER A 272 9.03 12.77 -10.45
N ASN A 273 8.26 12.16 -9.55
CA ASN A 273 7.47 10.97 -9.81
C ASN A 273 8.30 9.74 -10.27
N VAL A 274 9.60 9.71 -10.00
CA VAL A 274 10.53 8.64 -10.37
C VAL A 274 11.05 7.93 -9.12
N TRP A 275 11.08 6.60 -9.12
CA TRP A 275 11.72 5.79 -8.11
C TRP A 275 13.19 5.52 -8.47
N TYR A 276 14.10 5.90 -7.58
CA TYR A 276 15.46 5.37 -7.53
C TYR A 276 15.51 4.38 -6.37
N LEU A 277 15.73 3.10 -6.67
CA LEU A 277 15.85 2.04 -5.67
C LEU A 277 17.30 1.93 -5.23
N LYS A 278 17.56 2.05 -3.93
CA LYS A 278 18.91 2.05 -3.36
C LYS A 278 19.55 0.69 -3.50
N SER A 279 20.77 0.66 -4.00
CA SER A 279 21.65 -0.51 -4.03
C SER A 279 22.57 -0.53 -2.81
N PHE A 280 22.04 -0.06 -1.68
CA PHE A 280 22.61 -0.12 -0.34
C PHE A 280 21.48 -0.14 0.70
N VAL A 281 21.77 -0.66 1.88
CA VAL A 281 20.78 -0.87 2.93
C VAL A 281 20.95 0.15 4.04
N GLU A 282 19.94 0.99 4.29
CA GLU A 282 19.95 1.92 5.43
C GLU A 282 19.88 1.16 6.78
N PRO A 283 20.47 1.69 7.88
CA PRO A 283 20.61 0.95 9.15
C PRO A 283 19.31 0.40 9.70
N GLY A 284 18.22 1.12 9.54
CA GLY A 284 16.91 0.74 10.04
C GLY A 284 16.07 -0.05 9.04
N ASN A 285 16.54 -0.27 7.80
CA ASN A 285 15.85 -1.08 6.82
C ASN A 285 16.20 -2.57 7.01
N TYR A 286 15.20 -3.39 7.22
CA TYR A 286 15.33 -4.83 7.47
C TYR A 286 14.49 -5.67 6.51
N LEU A 287 14.25 -5.18 5.29
CA LEU A 287 13.62 -5.96 4.22
C LEU A 287 14.47 -7.20 3.91
N PRO A 288 13.92 -8.41 4.03
CA PRO A 288 14.69 -9.65 3.90
C PRO A 288 15.18 -9.92 2.47
N MET A 289 14.58 -9.28 1.46
CA MET A 289 14.96 -9.41 0.05
C MET A 289 16.12 -8.49 -0.35
N LEU A 290 16.64 -7.66 0.55
CA LEU A 290 17.80 -6.80 0.29
C LEU A 290 19.05 -7.42 0.91
N HIS A 291 20.05 -7.69 0.10
CA HIS A 291 21.31 -8.28 0.51
C HIS A 291 22.45 -7.35 0.15
N ALA A 292 23.38 -7.17 1.07
CA ALA A 292 24.52 -6.29 0.87
C ALA A 292 25.75 -6.85 1.60
N ASP A 293 26.94 -6.39 1.16
CA ASP A 293 28.20 -6.69 1.81
C ASP A 293 28.31 -6.10 3.23
N GLU A 294 29.44 -6.27 3.89
CA GLU A 294 29.72 -5.75 5.24
C GLU A 294 29.63 -4.22 5.34
N ASN A 295 29.78 -3.50 4.23
CA ASN A 295 29.63 -2.06 4.10
C ASN A 295 28.21 -1.65 3.72
N ARG A 296 27.27 -2.61 3.70
CA ARG A 296 25.86 -2.43 3.39
C ARG A 296 25.62 -1.83 2.00
N GLY A 297 26.48 -2.15 1.02
CA GLY A 297 26.41 -1.64 -0.35
C GLY A 297 27.00 -0.23 -0.53
N ILE A 298 27.64 0.33 0.50
CA ILE A 298 28.35 1.62 0.41
C ILE A 298 29.78 1.37 -0.06
N ILE A 299 30.16 1.98 -1.17
CA ILE A 299 31.50 1.87 -1.76
C ILE A 299 32.40 2.95 -1.14
N ASN A 300 33.61 2.58 -0.71
CA ASN A 300 34.62 3.52 -0.23
C ASN A 300 35.68 3.77 -1.32
N PHE A 301 35.58 4.91 -1.99
CA PHE A 301 36.53 5.38 -3.00
C PHE A 301 37.73 6.04 -2.31
N ASN A 302 38.71 5.26 -1.86
CA ASN A 302 39.87 5.70 -1.07
C ASN A 302 41.23 5.53 -1.79
N GLU A 303 41.22 5.06 -3.04
CA GLU A 303 42.39 4.88 -3.89
C GLU A 303 42.23 5.68 -5.19
N GLU A 304 43.32 6.26 -5.69
CA GLU A 304 43.33 7.01 -6.95
C GLU A 304 43.47 6.04 -8.13
N ARG A 305 42.40 5.30 -8.42
CA ARG A 305 42.28 4.33 -9.52
C ARG A 305 40.88 4.32 -10.10
N ASP A 306 40.69 3.62 -11.18
CA ASP A 306 39.38 3.38 -11.76
C ASP A 306 38.68 2.23 -11.04
N TYR A 307 37.38 2.40 -10.79
CA TYR A 307 36.44 1.42 -10.24
C TYR A 307 35.38 1.12 -11.30
N GLN A 308 35.24 -0.14 -11.68
CA GLN A 308 34.21 -0.58 -12.63
C GLN A 308 32.91 -0.89 -11.88
N VAL A 309 31.86 -0.15 -12.18
CA VAL A 309 30.54 -0.32 -11.58
C VAL A 309 29.62 -0.97 -12.59
N VAL A 310 29.03 -2.11 -12.23
CA VAL A 310 28.17 -2.92 -13.11
C VAL A 310 26.86 -3.24 -12.42
N TYR A 311 25.76 -2.88 -13.05
CA TYR A 311 24.41 -3.28 -12.70
C TYR A 311 23.92 -4.41 -13.60
N THR A 312 23.43 -5.49 -13.03
CA THR A 312 22.66 -6.54 -13.71
C THR A 312 21.23 -6.50 -13.18
N ILE A 313 20.26 -6.43 -14.07
CA ILE A 313 18.82 -6.41 -13.73
C ILE A 313 18.08 -7.50 -14.51
N SER A 314 17.13 -8.16 -13.87
CA SER A 314 16.29 -9.19 -14.50
C SER A 314 14.82 -9.07 -14.09
N ASP A 315 13.93 -9.55 -14.97
CA ASP A 315 12.51 -9.72 -14.73
C ASP A 315 12.17 -11.12 -14.17
N PHE A 316 10.88 -11.44 -14.06
CA PHE A 316 10.37 -12.75 -13.61
C PHE A 316 10.61 -13.88 -14.63
N ALA A 317 10.75 -13.55 -15.92
CA ALA A 317 11.01 -14.51 -17.02
C ALA A 317 12.50 -14.77 -17.22
N ASN A 318 13.38 -14.14 -16.43
CA ASN A 318 14.85 -14.14 -16.51
C ASN A 318 15.43 -13.44 -17.76
N ASN A 319 14.65 -12.55 -18.41
CA ASN A 319 15.26 -11.64 -19.36
C ASN A 319 16.18 -10.68 -18.60
N THR A 320 17.39 -10.47 -19.10
CA THR A 320 18.45 -9.79 -18.33
C THR A 320 19.07 -8.66 -19.14
N SER A 321 19.38 -7.55 -18.48
CA SER A 321 20.16 -6.44 -19.01
C SER A 321 21.31 -6.08 -18.08
N GLU A 322 22.41 -5.61 -18.67
CA GLU A 322 23.58 -5.14 -17.93
C GLU A 322 23.90 -3.69 -18.30
N TYR A 323 24.21 -2.87 -17.29
CA TYR A 323 24.59 -1.46 -17.43
C TYR A 323 25.84 -1.18 -16.63
N SER A 324 26.78 -0.43 -17.20
CA SER A 324 28.06 -0.17 -16.56
C SER A 324 28.58 1.25 -16.76
N PHE A 325 29.42 1.68 -15.83
CA PHE A 325 30.15 2.94 -15.87
C PHE A 325 31.42 2.88 -15.01
N THR A 326 32.36 3.77 -15.30
CA THR A 326 33.63 3.87 -14.56
C THR A 326 33.57 5.05 -13.60
N VAL A 327 34.01 4.83 -12.36
CA VAL A 327 34.22 5.88 -11.37
C VAL A 327 35.69 5.94 -11.02
N ARG A 328 36.32 7.08 -11.29
CA ARG A 328 37.71 7.31 -10.90
C ARG A 328 37.79 7.81 -9.47
N GLY A 329 38.48 7.10 -8.60
CA GLY A 329 38.88 7.58 -7.30
C GLY A 329 39.80 8.78 -7.45
N ARG A 330 39.39 9.95 -7.02
CA ARG A 330 40.14 11.18 -7.08
C ARG A 330 40.08 11.90 -5.75
N ARG A 331 41.23 12.06 -5.11
CA ARG A 331 41.30 12.73 -3.79
C ARG A 331 40.71 14.12 -3.85
N GLN A 332 39.78 14.37 -2.97
CA GLN A 332 39.07 15.65 -2.82
C GLN A 332 38.82 15.92 -1.32
N ALA A 333 38.69 17.20 -0.97
CA ALA A 333 38.29 17.56 0.39
C ALA A 333 36.90 17.01 0.69
N LEU A 334 36.77 16.27 1.80
CA LEU A 334 35.47 15.86 2.29
C LEU A 334 34.79 17.02 3.01
N PRO A 335 33.47 17.22 2.83
CA PRO A 335 32.74 18.22 3.58
C PRO A 335 32.79 17.89 5.07
N GLY A 336 33.00 18.86 5.93
CA GLY A 336 32.93 18.66 7.37
C GLY A 336 31.60 18.08 7.80
N GLN A 337 31.59 17.25 8.85
CA GLN A 337 30.35 16.78 9.44
C GLN A 337 29.51 17.96 9.92
N LYS A 338 28.24 17.99 9.54
CA LYS A 338 27.31 19.01 10.06
C LYS A 338 27.09 18.75 11.55
N SER A 339 27.14 19.82 12.35
CA SER A 339 26.74 19.72 13.76
C SER A 339 25.26 19.30 13.85
N VAL A 340 24.98 18.30 14.66
CA VAL A 340 23.65 17.78 14.89
C VAL A 340 23.17 18.20 16.28
N ASN A 341 21.95 18.73 16.36
CA ASN A 341 21.35 19.03 17.65
C ASN A 341 20.89 17.71 18.32
N ALA A 342 21.64 17.30 19.38
CA ALA A 342 21.38 16.05 20.08
C ALA A 342 19.95 15.92 20.64
N MET A 343 19.31 17.04 21.04
CA MET A 343 17.93 17.03 21.53
C MET A 343 16.88 16.80 20.44
N ARG A 344 17.24 17.00 19.16
CA ARG A 344 16.39 16.80 18.01
C ARG A 344 16.75 15.53 17.23
N LEU A 345 17.82 14.84 17.59
CA LEU A 345 18.28 13.63 16.93
C LEU A 345 17.43 12.44 17.37
N MET A 346 16.63 11.91 16.46
CA MET A 346 15.88 10.67 16.63
C MET A 346 16.71 9.53 16.04
N ARG A 347 16.95 8.51 16.84
CA ARG A 347 17.74 7.33 16.43
C ARG A 347 16.83 6.20 15.98
N TRP A 348 17.22 5.47 14.94
CA TRP A 348 16.48 4.34 14.41
C TRP A 348 16.45 3.13 15.35
N ASP A 349 17.50 2.95 16.17
CA ASP A 349 17.76 1.77 17.00
C ASP A 349 17.11 1.80 18.39
N ARG A 350 16.42 2.88 18.75
CA ARG A 350 15.74 3.01 20.05
C ARG A 350 14.43 3.78 19.95
N THR A 351 13.64 3.70 21.04
CA THR A 351 12.46 4.56 21.20
C THR A 351 12.93 5.99 21.50
N ASN A 352 12.35 6.94 20.76
CA ASN A 352 12.64 8.37 20.92
C ASN A 352 11.42 9.11 21.46
N TYR A 353 11.69 10.15 22.25
CA TYR A 353 10.69 11.07 22.78
C TYR A 353 11.09 12.48 22.41
N TYR A 354 10.13 13.24 21.91
CA TYR A 354 10.31 14.65 21.58
C TYR A 354 9.07 15.44 22.00
N ASN A 355 9.27 16.45 22.84
CA ASN A 355 8.18 17.25 23.40
C ASN A 355 8.36 18.73 23.07
N LEU A 356 7.24 19.38 22.74
CA LEU A 356 7.09 20.82 22.62
C LEU A 356 5.92 21.28 23.50
N PRO A 357 5.79 22.57 23.82
CA PRO A 357 4.58 23.08 24.45
C PRO A 357 3.34 22.62 23.69
N GLY A 358 2.41 21.92 24.37
CA GLY A 358 1.18 21.39 23.78
C GLY A 358 1.34 20.17 22.86
N MET A 359 2.53 19.57 22.75
CA MET A 359 2.75 18.40 21.90
C MET A 359 3.74 17.41 22.52
N ARG A 360 3.42 16.12 22.44
CA ARG A 360 4.29 15.00 22.80
C ARG A 360 4.39 14.03 21.63
N LEU A 361 5.61 13.69 21.21
CA LEU A 361 5.88 12.73 20.15
C LEU A 361 6.66 11.55 20.71
N ARG A 362 6.21 10.33 20.44
CA ARG A 362 6.93 9.09 20.74
C ARG A 362 7.12 8.30 19.45
N ILE A 363 8.37 8.10 19.04
CA ILE A 363 8.75 7.28 17.89
C ILE A 363 9.33 5.96 18.43
N PRO A 364 8.64 4.82 18.28
CA PRO A 364 9.17 3.53 18.72
C PRO A 364 10.46 3.15 17.99
N THR A 365 11.22 2.21 18.52
CA THR A 365 12.38 1.64 17.82
C THR A 365 11.99 1.07 16.45
N ARG A 366 12.92 1.09 15.50
CA ARG A 366 12.74 0.56 14.13
C ARG A 366 11.59 1.20 13.34
N GLN A 367 11.31 2.49 13.58
CA GLN A 367 10.34 3.25 12.77
C GLN A 367 11.02 4.15 11.74
N LEU A 368 12.31 4.35 11.86
CA LEU A 368 13.13 5.24 11.02
C LEU A 368 14.12 4.41 10.20
N PRO A 369 14.39 4.80 8.94
CA PRO A 369 15.39 4.14 8.09
C PRO A 369 16.83 4.40 8.57
N ASP A 370 17.06 5.58 9.15
CA ASP A 370 18.34 6.03 9.71
C ASP A 370 18.08 7.05 10.83
N ASN A 371 19.13 7.54 11.45
CA ASN A 371 19.03 8.67 12.37
C ASN A 371 18.53 9.91 11.65
N VAL A 372 17.59 10.64 12.25
CA VAL A 372 17.03 11.86 11.69
C VAL A 372 17.02 12.99 12.69
N GLU A 373 17.50 14.15 12.28
CA GLU A 373 17.36 15.38 13.06
C GLU A 373 16.03 16.04 12.75
N LEU A 374 15.14 16.14 13.75
CA LEU A 374 13.86 16.83 13.60
C LEU A 374 14.06 18.33 13.34
N ARG A 375 13.20 18.87 12.49
CA ARG A 375 13.11 20.30 12.18
C ARG A 375 11.69 20.78 12.41
N PRO A 376 11.26 20.85 13.68
CA PRO A 376 9.87 21.15 14.01
C PRO A 376 9.48 22.55 13.57
N LEU A 377 8.28 22.63 13.02
CA LEU A 377 7.55 23.87 12.75
C LEU A 377 6.29 23.86 13.60
N MET A 378 5.96 25.01 14.17
CA MET A 378 4.76 25.21 14.98
C MET A 378 4.08 26.50 14.53
N ARG A 379 2.75 26.47 14.38
CA ARG A 379 1.92 27.63 14.12
C ARG A 379 0.62 27.56 14.93
N ARG A 380 -0.03 28.67 15.14
CA ARG A 380 -1.31 28.72 15.87
C ARG A 380 -2.38 27.97 15.09
N GLY A 381 -3.19 27.19 15.80
CA GLY A 381 -4.40 26.53 15.31
C GLY A 381 -5.56 26.71 16.28
N THR A 382 -6.74 26.21 15.93
CA THR A 382 -7.99 26.45 16.68
C THR A 382 -8.07 25.62 17.96
N TYR A 383 -8.11 24.29 17.87
CA TYR A 383 -8.23 23.41 19.02
C TYR A 383 -6.90 22.99 19.64
N SER A 384 -5.84 23.01 18.84
CA SER A 384 -4.43 22.87 19.26
C SER A 384 -3.57 23.79 18.41
N ASP A 385 -2.27 23.88 18.68
CA ASP A 385 -1.33 24.36 17.66
C ASP A 385 -1.19 23.30 16.56
N VAL A 386 -0.71 23.73 15.39
CA VAL A 386 -0.37 22.89 14.26
C VAL A 386 1.12 22.55 14.33
N TYR A 387 1.46 21.27 14.25
CA TYR A 387 2.84 20.79 14.37
C TYR A 387 3.27 20.02 13.13
N ARG A 388 4.51 20.25 12.68
CA ARG A 388 5.22 19.47 11.67
C ARG A 388 6.60 19.16 12.21
N PHE A 389 7.12 17.97 11.99
CA PHE A 389 8.39 17.53 12.60
C PHE A 389 9.57 17.52 11.63
N TYR A 390 9.30 17.54 10.32
CA TYR A 390 10.31 17.55 9.26
C TYR A 390 9.88 18.44 8.10
N ALA A 391 10.82 18.93 7.30
CA ALA A 391 10.54 19.91 6.26
C ALA A 391 9.70 19.37 5.10
N THR A 392 9.90 18.08 4.75
CA THR A 392 9.21 17.36 3.68
C THR A 392 8.66 16.04 4.22
N SER A 393 7.77 15.39 3.46
CA SER A 393 7.28 14.05 3.84
C SER A 393 8.44 13.12 4.19
N TYR A 394 8.36 12.51 5.36
CA TYR A 394 9.32 11.54 5.90
C TYR A 394 8.54 10.36 6.51
N PRO A 395 8.26 9.34 5.70
CA PRO A 395 7.41 8.23 6.10
C PRO A 395 8.05 7.38 7.20
N LEU A 396 7.24 6.99 8.19
CA LEU A 396 7.58 6.01 9.21
C LEU A 396 7.16 4.60 8.75
N PHE A 397 7.83 3.58 9.22
CA PHE A 397 7.55 2.18 8.80
C PHE A 397 6.19 1.69 9.30
N ARG A 398 5.90 1.79 10.58
CA ARG A 398 4.58 1.42 11.16
C ARG A 398 3.85 2.64 11.72
N GLY A 399 4.56 3.52 12.41
CA GLY A 399 4.02 4.76 12.95
C GLY A 399 4.62 5.18 14.27
N ALA A 400 4.26 6.39 14.66
CA ALA A 400 4.59 7.02 15.94
C ALA A 400 3.30 7.49 16.61
N SER A 401 3.31 7.72 17.90
CA SER A 401 2.20 8.37 18.60
C SER A 401 2.49 9.86 18.79
N VAL A 402 1.50 10.70 18.42
CA VAL A 402 1.47 12.11 18.75
C VAL A 402 0.34 12.38 19.72
N SER A 403 0.60 13.15 20.77
CA SER A 403 -0.42 13.67 21.68
C SER A 403 -0.44 15.18 21.56
N LEU A 404 -1.62 15.75 21.30
CA LEU A 404 -1.85 17.19 21.17
C LEU A 404 -2.76 17.69 22.29
N LEU A 405 -2.37 18.79 22.93
CA LEU A 405 -3.12 19.42 24.01
C LEU A 405 -4.27 20.23 23.43
N CYS A 406 -5.49 19.99 23.91
CA CYS A 406 -6.64 20.82 23.57
C CYS A 406 -6.56 22.16 24.31
N LYS A 407 -6.60 23.26 23.57
CA LYS A 407 -6.48 24.63 24.09
C LYS A 407 -7.83 25.27 24.43
N GLN A 408 -8.90 24.69 23.94
CA GLN A 408 -10.25 25.24 24.10
C GLN A 408 -11.13 24.31 24.91
N HIS A 409 -12.03 24.88 25.67
CA HIS A 409 -13.12 24.11 26.24
C HIS A 409 -14.09 23.68 25.12
N VAL A 410 -14.41 22.39 25.05
CA VAL A 410 -15.37 21.80 24.11
C VAL A 410 -16.46 21.09 24.90
N ALA A 411 -17.68 21.10 24.39
CA ALA A 411 -18.83 20.49 25.08
C ALA A 411 -18.67 18.97 25.23
N ASP A 412 -18.16 18.28 24.21
CA ASP A 412 -17.91 16.84 24.23
C ASP A 412 -16.50 16.54 23.71
N PRO A 413 -15.54 16.30 24.61
CA PRO A 413 -14.16 15.99 24.21
C PRO A 413 -14.01 14.71 23.37
N SER A 414 -15.00 13.80 23.37
CA SER A 414 -14.98 12.59 22.53
C SER A 414 -15.06 12.91 21.03
N LYS A 415 -15.51 14.13 20.68
CA LYS A 415 -15.61 14.61 19.30
C LYS A 415 -14.31 15.18 18.76
N LEU A 416 -13.28 15.38 19.61
CA LEU A 416 -11.95 15.79 19.18
C LEU A 416 -11.22 14.64 18.49
N TYR A 417 -10.45 14.97 17.45
CA TYR A 417 -9.60 14.02 16.75
C TYR A 417 -8.36 14.72 16.18
N VAL A 418 -7.33 13.96 15.87
CA VAL A 418 -6.16 14.44 15.14
C VAL A 418 -6.45 14.38 13.64
N VAL A 419 -6.20 15.49 12.95
CA VAL A 419 -6.21 15.59 11.49
C VAL A 419 -4.80 15.81 10.98
N CYS A 420 -4.45 15.24 9.82
CA CYS A 420 -3.24 15.57 9.09
C CYS A 420 -3.55 16.21 7.74
N HIS A 421 -2.69 17.12 7.32
CA HIS A 421 -2.82 17.86 6.05
C HIS A 421 -1.79 17.34 5.03
N LEU A 422 -2.19 16.32 4.26
CA LEU A 422 -1.44 15.80 3.12
C LEU A 422 -2.30 16.00 1.85
N GLY A 423 -2.20 17.20 1.26
CA GLY A 423 -3.18 17.68 0.27
C GLY A 423 -4.50 18.06 0.95
N SER A 424 -5.52 17.22 0.87
CA SER A 424 -6.76 17.37 1.64
C SER A 424 -6.60 16.91 3.10
N PRO A 425 -7.37 17.47 4.06
CA PRO A 425 -7.37 17.01 5.45
C PRO A 425 -7.77 15.52 5.54
N LYS A 426 -7.01 14.75 6.35
CA LYS A 426 -7.26 13.33 6.59
C LYS A 426 -7.48 13.06 8.07
N TYR A 427 -8.58 12.42 8.39
CA TYR A 427 -8.92 11.94 9.72
C TYR A 427 -7.93 10.86 10.18
N LEU A 428 -7.32 11.03 11.36
CA LEU A 428 -6.46 10.03 11.99
C LEU A 428 -7.08 9.41 13.24
N GLY A 429 -8.22 9.93 13.68
CA GLY A 429 -8.83 9.52 14.93
C GLY A 429 -8.13 10.11 16.15
N GLY A 430 -8.10 9.34 17.21
CA GLY A 430 -7.46 9.70 18.47
C GLY A 430 -8.33 9.42 19.68
N VAL A 431 -7.66 9.28 20.82
CA VAL A 431 -8.28 9.05 22.13
C VAL A 431 -8.00 10.26 23.00
N TYR A 432 -9.07 10.90 23.50
CA TYR A 432 -8.99 11.99 24.46
C TYR A 432 -8.74 11.45 25.87
N LYS A 433 -7.78 12.03 26.57
CA LYS A 433 -7.55 11.80 27.99
C LYS A 433 -6.87 13.01 28.63
N ASP A 434 -7.45 13.55 29.73
CA ASP A 434 -6.84 14.59 30.57
C ASP A 434 -6.37 15.82 29.77
N GLY A 435 -7.17 16.32 28.83
CA GLY A 435 -6.87 17.46 27.98
C GLY A 435 -6.05 17.12 26.72
N TRP A 436 -5.59 15.91 26.56
CA TRP A 436 -4.76 15.45 25.43
C TRP A 436 -5.52 14.51 24.49
N VAL A 437 -5.30 14.68 23.19
CA VAL A 437 -5.76 13.69 22.19
C VAL A 437 -4.54 12.99 21.60
N THR A 438 -4.48 11.67 21.74
CA THR A 438 -3.37 10.85 21.24
C THR A 438 -3.80 10.05 20.03
N ALA A 439 -3.06 10.17 18.91
CA ALA A 439 -3.28 9.42 17.68
C ALA A 439 -1.96 8.85 17.12
N THR A 440 -2.10 7.89 16.20
CA THR A 440 -0.97 7.33 15.44
C THR A 440 -0.73 8.15 14.19
N ILE A 441 0.51 8.61 14.01
CA ILE A 441 0.98 9.29 12.80
C ILE A 441 1.94 8.38 12.02
N ARG A 442 2.05 8.58 10.72
CA ARG A 442 2.89 7.76 9.83
C ARG A 442 3.84 8.56 8.95
N ASP A 443 3.93 9.86 9.18
CA ASP A 443 4.82 10.76 8.44
C ASP A 443 5.27 11.91 9.37
N LEU A 444 6.53 12.28 9.32
CA LEU A 444 7.06 13.39 10.13
C LEU A 444 6.96 14.75 9.43
N GLY A 445 6.72 14.77 8.11
CA GLY A 445 6.79 15.97 7.28
C GLY A 445 5.43 16.52 6.84
N VAL A 446 4.35 16.19 7.56
CA VAL A 446 3.01 16.74 7.34
C VAL A 446 2.52 17.49 8.57
N ASP A 447 1.56 18.38 8.39
CA ASP A 447 0.98 19.16 9.47
C ASP A 447 -0.05 18.32 10.25
N TYR A 448 -0.03 18.42 11.59
CA TYR A 448 -0.94 17.76 12.51
C TYR A 448 -1.56 18.80 13.45
N GLU A 449 -2.87 18.73 13.62
CA GLU A 449 -3.62 19.54 14.60
C GLU A 449 -4.84 18.79 15.12
N LEU A 450 -5.51 19.35 16.12
CA LEU A 450 -6.82 18.90 16.57
C LEU A 450 -7.93 19.53 15.74
N ALA A 451 -8.89 18.70 15.37
CA ALA A 451 -10.18 19.11 14.82
C ALA A 451 -11.32 18.60 15.72
N TYR A 452 -12.49 19.18 15.56
CA TYR A 452 -13.70 18.86 16.33
C TYR A 452 -14.85 18.61 15.38
N ASP A 453 -15.60 17.53 15.61
CA ASP A 453 -16.74 17.16 14.78
C ASP A 453 -17.92 16.72 15.62
N ASP A 454 -18.90 17.61 15.78
CA ASP A 454 -20.20 17.37 16.41
C ASP A 454 -21.36 17.38 15.40
N GLN A 455 -21.04 17.44 14.09
CA GLN A 455 -22.02 17.55 13.03
C GLN A 455 -22.34 16.17 12.44
N PRO A 456 -23.62 15.75 12.41
CA PRO A 456 -23.97 14.47 11.81
C PRO A 456 -23.84 14.51 10.27
N PRO A 457 -23.64 13.34 9.62
CA PRO A 457 -23.59 13.24 8.17
C PRO A 457 -24.80 13.85 7.47
N LEU A 458 -24.61 14.37 6.27
CA LEU A 458 -25.71 14.76 5.38
C LEU A 458 -26.23 13.53 4.64
N VAL A 459 -27.55 13.36 4.61
CA VAL A 459 -28.23 12.26 3.93
C VAL A 459 -29.38 12.84 3.10
N ASN A 460 -29.50 12.41 1.83
CA ASN A 460 -30.59 12.82 0.96
C ASN A 460 -31.07 11.67 0.06
N MET A 461 -32.34 11.67 -0.29
CA MET A 461 -32.90 10.79 -1.31
C MET A 461 -32.47 11.31 -2.71
N VAL A 462 -31.89 10.43 -3.53
CA VAL A 462 -31.49 10.72 -4.91
C VAL A 462 -32.55 10.21 -5.89
N SER A 463 -33.05 9.00 -5.69
CA SER A 463 -34.14 8.41 -6.48
C SER A 463 -34.96 7.42 -5.67
N THR A 464 -36.23 7.25 -6.09
CA THR A 464 -37.20 6.29 -5.55
C THR A 464 -37.74 5.41 -6.67
N GLY A 465 -38.45 4.35 -6.33
CA GLY A 465 -39.05 3.37 -7.22
C GLY A 465 -38.56 1.97 -6.89
N GLU A 466 -38.50 1.08 -7.85
CA GLU A 466 -38.03 -0.30 -7.66
C GLU A 466 -36.56 -0.35 -7.18
N GLN A 467 -35.80 0.69 -7.52
CA GLN A 467 -34.44 0.92 -7.00
C GLN A 467 -34.39 2.26 -6.26
N ILE A 468 -34.08 2.20 -4.97
CA ILE A 468 -33.87 3.37 -4.11
C ILE A 468 -32.39 3.73 -4.15
N THR A 469 -32.09 5.03 -4.33
CA THR A 469 -30.71 5.56 -4.24
C THR A 469 -30.66 6.65 -3.18
N ILE A 470 -29.71 6.54 -2.23
CA ILE A 470 -29.43 7.53 -1.19
C ILE A 470 -28.02 8.07 -1.38
N GLY A 471 -27.91 9.39 -1.32
CA GLY A 471 -26.65 10.12 -1.21
C GLY A 471 -26.30 10.36 0.26
N MET A 472 -25.03 10.19 0.63
CA MET A 472 -24.55 10.49 1.97
C MET A 472 -23.13 11.04 1.93
N VAL A 473 -22.85 12.05 2.75
CA VAL A 473 -21.52 12.66 2.86
C VAL A 473 -21.29 13.18 4.29
N ASP A 474 -20.10 13.01 4.77
CA ASP A 474 -19.58 13.70 5.93
C ASP A 474 -18.35 14.53 5.54
N LYS A 475 -18.34 15.83 5.93
CA LYS A 475 -17.31 16.80 5.52
C LYS A 475 -16.16 16.94 6.53
N HIS A 476 -16.30 16.37 7.72
CA HIS A 476 -15.39 16.54 8.84
C HIS A 476 -14.60 15.26 9.12
N SER A 477 -15.14 14.38 9.96
CA SER A 477 -14.47 13.15 10.35
C SER A 477 -14.60 12.02 9.31
N GLY A 478 -15.54 12.12 8.37
CA GLY A 478 -15.85 11.13 7.36
C GLY A 478 -16.83 10.05 7.84
N LEU A 479 -17.49 9.40 6.87
CA LEU A 479 -18.46 8.34 7.13
C LEU A 479 -17.78 7.10 7.73
N ARG A 480 -18.40 6.53 8.75
CA ARG A 480 -18.01 5.27 9.38
C ARG A 480 -18.90 4.11 8.93
N SER A 481 -20.22 4.29 8.97
CA SER A 481 -21.17 3.23 8.66
C SER A 481 -22.56 3.79 8.34
N TYR A 482 -23.38 2.93 7.76
CA TYR A 482 -24.81 3.21 7.59
C TYR A 482 -25.63 1.93 7.75
N LYS A 483 -26.93 2.09 8.05
CA LYS A 483 -27.96 1.04 8.13
C LYS A 483 -29.27 1.55 7.57
N ALA A 484 -30.04 0.66 6.98
CA ALA A 484 -31.37 0.99 6.48
C ALA A 484 -32.40 -0.06 6.89
N PHE A 485 -33.64 0.41 7.12
CA PHE A 485 -34.77 -0.41 7.46
C PHE A 485 -35.98 0.01 6.64
N ILE A 486 -36.80 -0.93 6.22
CA ILE A 486 -38.12 -0.68 5.64
C ILE A 486 -39.13 -1.41 6.50
N ASP A 487 -40.12 -0.68 7.04
CA ASP A 487 -41.09 -1.17 8.03
C ASP A 487 -40.41 -1.92 9.19
N ASP A 488 -39.32 -1.34 9.71
CA ASP A 488 -38.46 -1.83 10.78
C ASP A 488 -37.66 -3.12 10.45
N GLU A 489 -37.79 -3.69 9.24
CA GLU A 489 -36.95 -4.79 8.76
C GLU A 489 -35.68 -4.27 8.08
N PHE A 490 -34.52 -4.84 8.43
CA PHE A 490 -33.24 -4.45 7.80
C PHE A 490 -33.25 -4.73 6.30
N VAL A 491 -32.81 -3.75 5.51
CA VAL A 491 -32.61 -3.86 4.06
C VAL A 491 -31.20 -3.45 3.68
N LEU A 492 -30.60 -4.23 2.80
CA LEU A 492 -29.23 -3.99 2.35
C LEU A 492 -29.19 -2.90 1.27
N PHE A 493 -28.45 -1.83 1.56
CA PHE A 493 -28.03 -0.85 0.57
C PHE A 493 -26.59 -1.12 0.19
N GLU A 494 -26.33 -1.36 -1.07
CA GLU A 494 -24.98 -1.59 -1.62
C GLU A 494 -24.34 -0.28 -2.06
N GLN A 495 -23.03 -0.13 -1.85
CA GLN A 495 -22.32 1.04 -2.31
C GLN A 495 -22.23 1.05 -3.84
N VAL A 496 -22.47 2.22 -4.43
CA VAL A 496 -22.16 2.49 -5.83
C VAL A 496 -20.67 2.83 -5.93
N PRO A 497 -19.85 2.03 -6.61
CA PRO A 497 -18.41 2.27 -6.68
C PRO A 497 -18.08 3.69 -7.13
N LYS A 498 -17.04 4.29 -6.54
CA LYS A 498 -16.53 5.65 -6.86
C LYS A 498 -17.56 6.78 -6.69
N SER A 499 -18.59 6.57 -5.87
CA SER A 499 -19.61 7.58 -5.58
C SER A 499 -19.90 7.68 -4.09
N GLN A 500 -20.65 8.73 -3.73
CA GLN A 500 -21.22 8.91 -2.38
C GLN A 500 -22.63 8.29 -2.25
N TRP A 501 -22.99 7.40 -3.18
CA TRP A 501 -24.33 6.82 -3.27
C TRP A 501 -24.33 5.36 -2.84
N VAL A 502 -25.46 5.01 -2.24
CA VAL A 502 -25.82 3.62 -1.95
C VAL A 502 -27.16 3.29 -2.59
N ARG A 503 -27.34 2.05 -3.01
CA ARG A 503 -28.53 1.58 -3.74
C ARG A 503 -29.11 0.34 -3.09
N CYS A 504 -30.43 0.28 -3.09
CA CYS A 504 -31.20 -0.90 -2.71
C CYS A 504 -32.22 -1.22 -3.80
N LYS A 505 -32.22 -2.44 -4.31
CA LYS A 505 -33.31 -2.96 -5.14
C LYS A 505 -34.33 -3.63 -4.24
N LEU A 506 -35.55 -3.14 -4.27
CA LEU A 506 -36.61 -3.65 -3.41
C LEU A 506 -36.94 -5.13 -3.67
N SER A 507 -36.82 -5.58 -4.94
CA SER A 507 -37.00 -6.99 -5.33
C SER A 507 -35.97 -7.95 -4.71
N GLU A 508 -34.85 -7.44 -4.19
CA GLU A 508 -33.79 -8.24 -3.53
C GLU A 508 -33.88 -8.17 -1.99
N THR A 509 -34.93 -7.53 -1.45
CA THR A 509 -35.19 -7.36 -0.01
C THR A 509 -36.31 -8.28 0.48
N PRO A 510 -36.51 -8.44 1.81
CA PRO A 510 -37.65 -9.12 2.38
C PRO A 510 -38.99 -8.39 2.15
N VAL A 511 -38.98 -7.13 1.74
CA VAL A 511 -40.17 -6.29 1.58
C VAL A 511 -41.06 -6.83 0.49
N LYS A 512 -42.37 -7.00 0.79
CA LYS A 512 -43.33 -7.54 -0.17
C LYS A 512 -43.88 -6.45 -1.09
N LYS A 513 -43.86 -6.72 -2.41
CA LYS A 513 -44.49 -5.86 -3.42
C LYS A 513 -46.00 -5.95 -3.29
N ASN A 514 -46.64 -4.89 -2.80
CA ASN A 514 -48.09 -4.84 -2.50
C ASN A 514 -48.75 -3.54 -2.96
N GLY A 515 -47.99 -2.64 -3.63
CA GLY A 515 -48.50 -1.35 -4.10
C GLY A 515 -48.70 -0.30 -3.00
N LYS A 516 -48.37 -0.61 -1.74
CA LYS A 516 -48.50 0.30 -0.62
C LYS A 516 -47.28 1.16 -0.38
N MET A 517 -47.45 2.17 0.46
CA MET A 517 -46.32 2.98 0.97
C MET A 517 -45.69 2.27 2.16
N HIS A 518 -44.36 2.18 2.14
CA HIS A 518 -43.53 1.60 3.18
C HIS A 518 -42.66 2.68 3.81
N ARG A 519 -42.40 2.59 5.11
CA ARG A 519 -41.52 3.55 5.82
C ARG A 519 -40.07 3.14 5.70
N LEU A 520 -39.29 3.93 4.95
CA LEU A 520 -37.86 3.81 4.91
C LEU A 520 -37.23 4.63 6.04
N LYS A 521 -36.33 4.00 6.82
CA LYS A 521 -35.49 4.64 7.83
C LYS A 521 -34.03 4.37 7.49
N PHE A 522 -33.25 5.40 7.21
CA PHE A 522 -31.84 5.31 6.90
C PHE A 522 -31.01 6.03 7.96
N ILE A 523 -30.00 5.35 8.55
CA ILE A 523 -29.15 5.87 9.61
C ILE A 523 -27.72 5.90 9.11
N ALA A 524 -27.11 7.09 9.01
CA ALA A 524 -25.69 7.27 8.72
C ALA A 524 -24.94 7.71 9.97
N THR A 525 -23.75 7.17 10.18
CA THR A 525 -22.88 7.46 11.34
C THR A 525 -21.49 7.83 10.84
N ASP A 526 -20.92 8.92 11.37
CA ASP A 526 -19.56 9.36 11.10
C ASP A 526 -18.52 8.70 12.02
N ASN A 527 -17.24 9.06 11.85
CA ASN A 527 -16.15 8.53 12.65
C ASN A 527 -16.11 9.08 14.09
N ARG A 528 -16.85 10.15 14.40
CA ARG A 528 -17.03 10.70 15.75
C ARG A 528 -18.36 10.35 16.39
N GLN A 529 -19.07 9.34 15.83
CA GLN A 529 -20.34 8.80 16.34
C GLN A 529 -21.49 9.81 16.30
N ASN A 530 -21.44 10.83 15.42
CA ASN A 530 -22.62 11.64 15.16
C ASN A 530 -23.52 10.86 14.17
N GLN A 531 -24.83 10.91 14.41
CA GLN A 531 -25.78 10.13 13.62
C GLN A 531 -26.83 11.03 12.97
N ARG A 532 -27.13 10.73 11.71
CA ARG A 532 -28.27 11.26 10.98
C ARG A 532 -29.27 10.14 10.73
N THR A 533 -30.50 10.28 11.22
CA THR A 533 -31.64 9.48 10.80
C THR A 533 -32.39 10.24 9.72
N PHE A 534 -32.56 9.60 8.56
CA PHE A 534 -33.37 10.09 7.43
C PHE A 534 -34.57 9.15 7.24
N GLU A 535 -35.78 9.71 7.16
CA GLU A 535 -37.01 8.96 6.97
C GLU A 535 -37.72 9.41 5.70
N ALA A 536 -38.32 8.46 4.97
CA ALA A 536 -39.13 8.72 3.79
C ALA A 536 -40.18 7.62 3.59
N LEU A 537 -41.17 7.90 2.77
CA LEU A 537 -42.12 6.90 2.31
C LEU A 537 -41.72 6.45 0.89
N VAL A 538 -41.68 5.14 0.68
CA VAL A 538 -41.36 4.52 -0.61
C VAL A 538 -42.50 3.59 -1.02
N LYS A 539 -42.88 3.62 -2.30
CA LYS A 539 -43.95 2.76 -2.83
C LYS A 539 -43.34 1.50 -3.42
N TYR A 540 -43.88 0.33 -3.06
CA TYR A 540 -43.44 -0.93 -3.67
C TYR A 540 -44.56 -1.93 -3.93
#